data_3090d4964546580e33b9fd7064564fc2
#
_entry.id   3090d4964546580e33b9fd7064564fc2
#
_cell.length_a   1.000
_cell.length_b   1.000
_cell.length_c   1.000
_cell.angle_alpha   90.00
_cell.angle_beta   90.00
_cell.angle_gamma   90.00
#
_symmetry.space_group_name_H-M   'P 1'
#
loop_
_entity.id
_entity.type
_entity.pdbx_description
1 polymer ?
#
loop_
_entity_poly.entity_id
_entity_poly.type
_entity_poly.pdbx_seq_one_letter_code
_entity_poly.pdbx_strand_id
1 'polypeptide(L)'
;QIYGSEEYINNKKRYCLWLVGASPADIKNSPTLFSRVQSVREYRLQSTKEATRLSADRATEFQEVRYSTTEYIIVPSVSSEKRRYVPIGYVSPDIVVNNAVLFIPNATLYHFGILTSNVHMAWMRVVCGRLEMRYRYSKDIVYNNFPWPTVTPEQEAEISRTAQAI
;
A
#
# COMPACT_ATOMS: atom_id res chain seq x y z
N GLN A 1 2.12 1.91 -12.62
CA GLN A 1 2.03 0.52 -12.14
C GLN A 1 1.18 0.47 -10.87
N ILE A 2 0.52 -0.68 -10.58
CA ILE A 2 -0.25 -0.85 -9.34
C ILE A 2 0.24 -2.09 -8.59
N TYR A 3 0.46 -1.94 -7.28
CA TYR A 3 0.82 -3.04 -6.38
C TYR A 3 -0.31 -3.37 -5.40
N GLY A 4 -0.58 -4.66 -5.28
CA GLY A 4 -1.15 -5.32 -4.13
C GLY A 4 -0.11 -6.24 -3.51
N SER A 5 -0.50 -7.01 -2.50
CA SER A 5 0.42 -7.97 -1.87
C SER A 5 0.96 -9.00 -2.86
N GLU A 6 0.13 -9.48 -3.77
CA GLU A 6 0.53 -10.51 -4.75
C GLU A 6 1.52 -9.96 -5.77
N GLU A 7 1.24 -8.79 -6.33
CA GLU A 7 2.09 -8.15 -7.32
C GLU A 7 3.47 -7.84 -6.72
N TYR A 8 3.50 -7.30 -5.51
CA TYR A 8 4.74 -6.97 -4.83
C TYR A 8 5.55 -8.22 -4.43
N ILE A 9 4.92 -9.18 -3.74
CA ILE A 9 5.62 -10.36 -3.21
C ILE A 9 6.16 -11.27 -4.33
N ASN A 10 5.41 -11.37 -5.43
CA ASN A 10 5.73 -12.29 -6.53
C ASN A 10 6.31 -11.55 -7.75
N ASN A 11 6.65 -10.28 -7.63
CA ASN A 11 7.18 -9.44 -8.72
C ASN A 11 6.31 -9.50 -9.99
N LYS A 12 4.99 -9.49 -9.82
CA LYS A 12 4.03 -9.51 -10.94
C LYS A 12 3.77 -8.09 -11.42
N LYS A 13 3.86 -7.89 -12.73
CA LYS A 13 3.53 -6.59 -13.33
C LYS A 13 2.02 -6.48 -13.53
N ARG A 14 1.43 -5.45 -12.94
CA ARG A 14 0.04 -5.07 -13.12
C ARG A 14 -0.06 -3.56 -13.32
N TYR A 15 -0.96 -3.14 -14.19
CA TYR A 15 -1.16 -1.73 -14.50
C TYR A 15 -2.62 -1.35 -14.29
N CYS A 16 -2.86 -0.09 -14.01
CA CYS A 16 -4.18 0.50 -13.96
C CYS A 16 -4.23 1.77 -14.80
N LEU A 17 -5.42 2.18 -15.17
CA LEU A 17 -5.66 3.52 -15.70
C LEU A 17 -5.70 4.48 -14.51
N TRP A 18 -4.77 5.43 -14.47
CA TRP A 18 -4.72 6.48 -13.47
C TRP A 18 -5.31 7.75 -14.07
N LEU A 19 -6.54 8.07 -13.65
CA LEU A 19 -7.33 9.19 -14.21
C LEU A 19 -7.57 10.31 -13.20
N VAL A 20 -6.87 10.29 -12.06
CA VAL A 20 -6.93 11.37 -11.08
C VAL A 20 -6.42 12.66 -11.72
N GLY A 21 -7.26 13.68 -11.77
CA GLY A 21 -6.95 14.96 -12.42
C GLY A 21 -7.06 14.96 -13.96
N ALA A 22 -7.48 13.87 -14.58
CA ALA A 22 -7.70 13.83 -16.03
C ALA A 22 -8.86 14.75 -16.45
N SER A 23 -8.68 15.48 -17.55
CA SER A 23 -9.71 16.35 -18.09
C SER A 23 -10.94 15.55 -18.54
N PRO A 24 -12.17 15.96 -18.19
CA PRO A 24 -13.38 15.33 -18.73
C PRO A 24 -13.46 15.33 -20.25
N ALA A 25 -12.88 16.34 -20.91
CA ALA A 25 -12.79 16.41 -22.36
C ALA A 25 -11.91 15.30 -22.94
N ASP A 26 -10.74 15.06 -22.34
CA ASP A 26 -9.81 13.99 -22.79
C ASP A 26 -10.45 12.61 -22.64
N ILE A 27 -11.19 12.39 -21.55
CA ILE A 27 -11.92 11.15 -21.33
C ILE A 27 -13.00 10.95 -22.40
N LYS A 28 -13.78 12.00 -22.71
CA LYS A 28 -14.83 11.93 -23.73
C LYS A 28 -14.28 11.76 -25.16
N ASN A 29 -13.13 12.35 -25.44
CA ASN A 29 -12.48 12.25 -26.75
C ASN A 29 -11.89 10.84 -27.03
N SER A 30 -11.81 9.97 -26.03
CA SER A 30 -11.39 8.59 -26.17
C SER A 30 -12.56 7.63 -25.93
N PRO A 31 -13.24 7.10 -26.97
CA PRO A 31 -14.39 6.22 -26.80
C PRO A 31 -14.12 5.00 -25.92
N THR A 32 -12.94 4.41 -26.07
CA THR A 32 -12.52 3.25 -25.26
C THR A 32 -12.35 3.60 -23.78
N LEU A 33 -11.75 4.75 -23.50
CA LEU A 33 -11.56 5.22 -22.14
C LEU A 33 -12.91 5.57 -21.50
N PHE A 34 -13.74 6.30 -22.23
CA PHE A 34 -15.10 6.67 -21.81
C PHE A 34 -15.94 5.44 -21.46
N SER A 35 -15.95 4.43 -22.35
CA SER A 35 -16.65 3.16 -22.13
C SER A 35 -16.19 2.46 -20.84
N ARG A 36 -14.89 2.43 -20.57
CA ARG A 36 -14.36 1.83 -19.33
C ARG A 36 -14.81 2.58 -18.08
N VAL A 37 -14.81 3.91 -18.13
CA VAL A 37 -15.30 4.74 -17.02
C VAL A 37 -16.79 4.50 -16.78
N GLN A 38 -17.60 4.40 -17.84
CA GLN A 38 -19.02 4.08 -17.71
C GLN A 38 -19.24 2.68 -17.10
N SER A 39 -18.49 1.68 -17.53
CA SER A 39 -18.58 0.34 -16.95
C SER A 39 -18.25 0.33 -15.45
N VAL A 40 -17.27 1.12 -15.02
CA VAL A 40 -16.95 1.27 -13.58
C VAL A 40 -18.10 1.94 -12.84
N ARG A 41 -18.71 2.98 -13.42
CA ARG A 41 -19.86 3.67 -12.83
C ARG A 41 -21.06 2.74 -12.65
N GLU A 42 -21.41 1.99 -13.69
CA GLU A 42 -22.51 1.02 -13.67
C GLU A 42 -22.26 -0.08 -12.63
N TYR A 43 -21.06 -0.64 -12.60
CA TYR A 43 -20.65 -1.64 -11.59
C TYR A 43 -20.82 -1.11 -10.17
N ARG A 44 -20.40 0.14 -9.91
CA ARG A 44 -20.57 0.76 -8.58
C ARG A 44 -22.03 0.98 -8.22
N LEU A 45 -22.86 1.42 -9.16
CA LEU A 45 -24.30 1.63 -8.94
C LEU A 45 -25.04 0.34 -8.56
N GLN A 46 -24.59 -0.81 -9.07
CA GLN A 46 -25.17 -2.14 -8.77
C GLN A 46 -24.67 -2.73 -7.44
N SER A 47 -23.74 -2.08 -6.76
CA SER A 47 -23.18 -2.60 -5.51
C SER A 47 -24.21 -2.66 -4.39
N THR A 48 -24.17 -3.71 -3.58
CA THR A 48 -24.96 -3.81 -2.35
C THR A 48 -24.49 -2.84 -1.27
N LYS A 49 -23.22 -2.36 -1.35
CA LYS A 49 -22.65 -1.42 -0.40
C LYS A 49 -22.98 0.02 -0.79
N GLU A 50 -23.64 0.74 0.10
CA GLU A 50 -24.01 2.14 -0.11
C GLU A 50 -22.81 3.04 -0.43
N ALA A 51 -21.72 2.93 0.36
CA ALA A 51 -20.50 3.72 0.12
C ALA A 51 -19.92 3.51 -1.30
N THR A 52 -20.06 2.29 -1.86
CA THR A 52 -19.63 2.01 -3.23
C THR A 52 -20.59 2.68 -4.24
N ARG A 53 -21.90 2.63 -4.02
CA ARG A 53 -22.87 3.32 -4.89
C ARG A 53 -22.64 4.82 -4.91
N LEU A 54 -22.42 5.44 -3.74
CA LEU A 54 -22.11 6.88 -3.62
C LEU A 54 -20.81 7.27 -4.34
N SER A 55 -19.88 6.35 -4.54
CA SER A 55 -18.64 6.60 -5.29
C SER A 55 -18.80 6.48 -6.82
N ALA A 56 -19.98 6.15 -7.34
CA ALA A 56 -20.23 5.98 -8.77
C ALA A 56 -20.00 7.26 -9.58
N ASP A 57 -20.26 8.44 -9.00
CA ASP A 57 -20.06 9.74 -9.67
C ASP A 57 -18.56 10.10 -9.80
N ARG A 58 -17.68 9.41 -9.07
CA ARG A 58 -16.23 9.50 -9.17
C ARG A 58 -15.62 8.28 -9.85
N ALA A 59 -16.22 7.80 -10.94
CA ALA A 59 -15.79 6.58 -11.63
C ALA A 59 -14.40 6.68 -12.28
N THR A 60 -13.85 7.87 -12.41
CA THR A 60 -12.48 8.13 -12.88
C THR A 60 -11.42 7.91 -11.79
N GLU A 61 -11.84 7.78 -10.54
CA GLU A 61 -10.95 7.64 -9.40
C GLU A 61 -11.12 6.28 -8.74
N PHE A 62 -10.05 5.81 -8.08
CA PHE A 62 -10.19 4.71 -7.13
C PHE A 62 -11.06 5.16 -5.95
N GLN A 63 -11.76 4.21 -5.32
CA GLN A 63 -12.57 4.50 -4.14
C GLN A 63 -11.74 5.07 -2.99
N GLU A 64 -10.51 4.57 -2.85
CA GLU A 64 -9.47 5.13 -2.00
C GLU A 64 -8.27 5.47 -2.87
N VAL A 65 -7.96 6.76 -2.98
CA VAL A 65 -6.77 7.23 -3.68
C VAL A 65 -5.59 7.18 -2.71
N ARG A 66 -4.70 6.22 -2.93
CA ARG A 66 -3.46 6.06 -2.17
C ARG A 66 -2.29 6.40 -3.08
N TYR A 67 -1.82 7.62 -2.93
CA TYR A 67 -0.80 8.20 -3.78
C TYR A 67 0.16 9.05 -2.93
N SER A 68 1.43 9.03 -3.28
CA SER A 68 2.47 9.89 -2.70
C SER A 68 3.30 10.52 -3.82
N THR A 69 3.78 11.72 -3.59
CA THR A 69 4.73 12.42 -4.48
C THR A 69 6.19 12.08 -4.15
N THR A 70 6.42 11.41 -3.04
CA THR A 70 7.74 10.96 -2.59
C THR A 70 7.72 9.44 -2.42
N GLU A 71 8.88 8.84 -2.29
CA GLU A 71 9.03 7.44 -1.91
C GLU A 71 8.27 7.13 -0.61
N TYR A 72 7.80 5.90 -0.48
CA TYR A 72 6.99 5.48 0.65
C TYR A 72 7.15 3.99 0.94
N ILE A 73 6.71 3.57 2.12
CA ILE A 73 6.77 2.17 2.52
C ILE A 73 5.42 1.48 2.26
N ILE A 74 5.50 0.26 1.75
CA ILE A 74 4.36 -0.66 1.68
C ILE A 74 4.58 -1.88 2.55
N VAL A 75 3.51 -2.31 3.21
CA VAL A 75 3.51 -3.53 4.01
C VAL A 75 2.37 -4.42 3.54
N PRO A 76 2.65 -5.62 3.00
CA PRO A 76 1.62 -6.59 2.67
C PRO A 76 0.75 -6.91 3.89
N SER A 77 -0.57 -6.76 3.74
CA SER A 77 -1.50 -7.02 4.85
C SER A 77 -1.52 -8.49 5.27
N VAL A 78 -1.14 -9.40 4.38
CA VAL A 78 -1.04 -10.83 4.67
C VAL A 78 0.31 -11.36 4.18
N SER A 79 1.01 -12.08 5.05
CA SER A 79 2.28 -12.74 4.73
C SER A 79 2.32 -14.15 5.30
N SER A 80 3.04 -15.06 4.62
CA SER A 80 3.20 -16.45 5.08
C SER A 80 3.95 -16.49 6.42
N GLU A 81 3.49 -17.35 7.32
CA GLU A 81 4.14 -17.65 8.59
C GLU A 81 5.51 -18.32 8.42
N LYS A 82 5.77 -18.90 7.24
CA LYS A 82 7.06 -19.51 6.90
C LYS A 82 8.14 -18.49 6.57
N ARG A 83 7.76 -17.22 6.32
CA ARG A 83 8.73 -16.15 6.08
C ARG A 83 9.34 -15.65 7.39
N ARG A 84 10.67 -15.58 7.41
CA ARG A 84 11.40 -14.98 8.54
C ARG A 84 11.08 -13.50 8.68
N TYR A 85 10.89 -12.81 7.56
CA TYR A 85 10.55 -11.38 7.49
C TYR A 85 9.29 -11.17 6.64
N VAL A 86 8.41 -10.27 7.08
CA VAL A 86 7.37 -9.74 6.20
C VAL A 86 8.05 -8.95 5.09
N PRO A 87 7.72 -9.19 3.82
CA PRO A 87 8.33 -8.46 2.72
C PRO A 87 7.80 -7.02 2.68
N ILE A 88 8.41 -6.16 3.48
CA ILE A 88 8.13 -4.72 3.51
C ILE A 88 8.92 -4.08 2.38
N GLY A 89 8.31 -3.16 1.63
CA GLY A 89 8.94 -2.51 0.49
C GLY A 89 9.07 -1.01 0.67
N TYR A 90 10.18 -0.46 0.19
CA TYR A 90 10.37 0.96 -0.04
C TYR A 90 10.23 1.20 -1.54
N VAL A 91 9.21 1.96 -1.96
CA VAL A 91 8.78 2.01 -3.36
C VAL A 91 8.71 3.43 -3.89
N SER A 92 8.92 3.55 -5.18
CA SER A 92 8.89 4.78 -5.95
C SER A 92 7.48 5.40 -6.02
N PRO A 93 7.37 6.74 -6.12
CA PRO A 93 6.08 7.45 -6.19
C PRO A 93 5.26 7.18 -7.46
N ASP A 94 5.83 6.63 -8.53
CA ASP A 94 5.12 6.23 -9.75
C ASP A 94 4.29 4.95 -9.59
N ILE A 95 4.41 4.28 -8.46
CA ILE A 95 3.64 3.10 -8.12
C ILE A 95 2.43 3.52 -7.28
N VAL A 96 1.24 3.07 -7.63
CA VAL A 96 0.04 3.20 -6.81
C VAL A 96 -0.26 1.87 -6.13
N VAL A 97 -0.98 1.90 -5.01
CA VAL A 97 -1.25 0.69 -4.24
C VAL A 97 -2.74 0.46 -4.05
N ASN A 98 -3.13 -0.80 -3.97
CA ASN A 98 -4.48 -1.20 -3.61
C ASN A 98 -4.60 -1.50 -2.11
N ASN A 99 -5.78 -1.92 -1.67
CA ASN A 99 -6.10 -2.19 -0.27
C ASN A 99 -5.48 -3.48 0.31
N ALA A 100 -4.77 -4.27 -0.49
CA ALA A 100 -4.08 -5.47 -0.01
C ALA A 100 -2.73 -5.17 0.65
N VAL A 101 -2.27 -3.93 0.58
CA VAL A 101 -1.06 -3.45 1.27
C VAL A 101 -1.40 -2.25 2.15
N LEU A 102 -0.67 -2.09 3.23
CA LEU A 102 -0.65 -0.87 4.02
C LEU A 102 0.29 0.13 3.34
N PHE A 103 -0.07 1.38 3.42
CA PHE A 103 0.63 2.51 2.81
C PHE A 103 1.12 3.45 3.91
N ILE A 104 2.42 3.71 3.95
CA ILE A 104 3.07 4.57 4.93
C ILE A 104 3.76 5.71 4.17
N PRO A 105 3.07 6.86 4.00
CA PRO A 105 3.62 8.02 3.31
C PRO A 105 4.70 8.70 4.14
N ASN A 106 5.57 9.46 3.47
CA ASN A 106 6.64 10.25 4.09
C ASN A 106 7.61 9.42 4.96
N ALA A 107 7.67 8.12 4.72
CA ALA A 107 8.60 7.25 5.42
C ALA A 107 10.04 7.48 4.93
N THR A 108 10.99 7.41 5.85
CA THR A 108 12.41 7.51 5.57
C THR A 108 13.08 6.12 5.63
N LEU A 109 14.33 6.04 5.22
CA LEU A 109 15.12 4.81 5.37
C LEU A 109 15.25 4.37 6.84
N TYR A 110 15.21 5.31 7.79
CA TYR A 110 15.13 4.98 9.21
C TYR A 110 13.88 4.15 9.51
N HIS A 111 12.70 4.62 9.10
CA HIS A 111 11.45 3.87 9.28
C HIS A 111 11.51 2.49 8.61
N PHE A 112 12.08 2.43 7.41
CA PHE A 112 12.25 1.17 6.70
C PHE A 112 13.18 0.20 7.45
N GLY A 113 14.32 0.68 7.95
CA GLY A 113 15.26 -0.11 8.74
C GLY A 113 14.64 -0.66 10.03
N ILE A 114 13.88 0.17 10.76
CA ILE A 114 13.19 -0.28 11.97
C ILE A 114 12.13 -1.34 11.63
N LEU A 115 11.28 -1.09 10.65
CA LEU A 115 10.19 -2.00 10.28
C LEU A 115 10.69 -3.35 9.72
N THR A 116 11.84 -3.38 9.08
CA THR A 116 12.46 -4.61 8.58
C THR A 116 13.36 -5.31 9.60
N SER A 117 13.53 -4.72 10.80
CA SER A 117 14.39 -5.26 11.85
C SER A 117 13.83 -6.55 12.49
N ASN A 118 14.73 -7.34 13.08
CA ASN A 118 14.33 -8.48 13.91
C ASN A 118 13.43 -8.08 15.09
N VAL A 119 13.63 -6.91 15.67
CA VAL A 119 12.83 -6.41 16.80
C VAL A 119 11.39 -6.20 16.38
N HIS A 120 11.17 -5.50 15.25
CA HIS A 120 9.82 -5.31 14.73
C HIS A 120 9.17 -6.63 14.31
N MET A 121 9.94 -7.56 13.71
CA MET A 121 9.42 -8.89 13.36
C MET A 121 9.03 -9.70 14.59
N ALA A 122 9.78 -9.61 15.68
CA ALA A 122 9.42 -10.27 16.94
C ALA A 122 8.13 -9.70 17.52
N TRP A 123 8.02 -8.38 17.59
CA TRP A 123 6.80 -7.67 17.99
C TRP A 123 5.60 -8.09 17.14
N MET A 124 5.73 -7.97 15.81
CA MET A 124 4.68 -8.32 14.86
C MET A 124 4.17 -9.74 15.07
N ARG A 125 5.05 -10.73 15.25
CA ARG A 125 4.66 -12.13 15.45
C ARG A 125 3.81 -12.37 16.68
N VAL A 126 4.02 -11.58 17.73
CA VAL A 126 3.29 -11.68 18.99
C VAL A 126 1.91 -11.02 18.90
N VAL A 127 1.85 -9.82 18.30
CA VAL A 127 0.62 -8.99 18.39
C VAL A 127 -0.27 -9.08 17.16
N CYS A 128 0.25 -9.51 16.01
CA CYS A 128 -0.56 -9.50 14.78
C CYS A 128 -1.69 -10.53 14.80
N GLY A 129 -2.75 -10.21 14.07
CA GLY A 129 -3.81 -11.16 13.78
C GLY A 129 -3.34 -12.30 12.87
N ARG A 130 -4.22 -13.27 12.68
CA ARG A 130 -4.00 -14.39 11.75
C ARG A 130 -5.12 -14.46 10.73
N LEU A 131 -4.77 -14.89 9.53
CA LEU A 131 -5.70 -15.34 8.49
C LEU A 131 -5.30 -16.79 8.17
N GLU A 132 -6.04 -17.75 8.70
CA GLU A 132 -5.60 -19.15 8.82
C GLU A 132 -4.28 -19.19 9.62
N MET A 133 -3.19 -19.72 9.06
CA MET A 133 -1.85 -19.72 9.69
C MET A 133 -1.03 -18.47 9.38
N ARG A 134 -1.40 -17.71 8.33
CA ARG A 134 -0.66 -16.56 7.83
C ARG A 134 -0.76 -15.37 8.77
N TYR A 135 0.30 -14.59 8.85
CA TYR A 135 0.31 -13.30 9.57
C TYR A 135 -0.60 -12.29 8.88
N ARG A 136 -1.51 -11.68 9.65
CA ARG A 136 -2.33 -10.55 9.20
C ARG A 136 -1.84 -9.28 9.88
N TYR A 137 -0.99 -8.54 9.17
CA TYR A 137 -0.47 -7.26 9.64
C TYR A 137 -1.57 -6.21 9.65
N SER A 138 -1.73 -5.50 10.75
CA SER A 138 -2.71 -4.42 10.94
C SER A 138 -2.02 -3.15 11.37
N LYS A 139 -2.42 -2.00 10.78
CA LYS A 139 -1.89 -0.70 11.19
C LYS A 139 -2.22 -0.40 12.66
N ASP A 140 -3.44 -0.70 13.08
CA ASP A 140 -3.96 -0.29 14.40
C ASP A 140 -3.34 -1.11 15.54
N ILE A 141 -3.01 -2.38 15.30
CA ILE A 141 -2.47 -3.27 16.32
C ILE A 141 -0.94 -3.34 16.23
N VAL A 142 -0.41 -3.55 15.03
CA VAL A 142 1.03 -3.82 14.85
C VAL A 142 1.82 -2.53 14.73
N TYR A 143 1.42 -1.63 13.83
CA TYR A 143 2.19 -0.42 13.53
C TYR A 143 2.02 0.67 14.59
N ASN A 144 0.76 1.03 14.90
CA ASN A 144 0.47 2.15 15.80
C ASN A 144 0.87 1.88 17.26
N ASN A 145 0.90 0.62 17.69
CA ASN A 145 1.30 0.25 19.05
C ASN A 145 2.76 -0.22 19.15
N PHE A 146 3.51 -0.17 18.05
CA PHE A 146 4.92 -0.53 18.10
C PHE A 146 5.69 0.48 18.97
N PRO A 147 6.49 0.02 19.94
CA PRO A 147 7.28 0.91 20.78
C PRO A 147 8.50 1.41 19.99
N TRP A 148 8.29 2.50 19.25
CA TRP A 148 9.36 3.11 18.48
C TRP A 148 10.52 3.52 19.38
N PRO A 149 11.77 3.18 19.02
CA PRO A 149 12.92 3.53 19.85
C PRO A 149 13.17 5.04 19.81
N THR A 150 13.57 5.59 20.93
CA THR A 150 14.19 6.92 20.98
C THR A 150 15.66 6.75 20.59
N VAL A 151 16.08 7.40 19.52
CA VAL A 151 17.44 7.29 18.97
C VAL A 151 18.14 8.64 18.92
N THR A 152 19.48 8.63 18.98
CA THR A 152 20.28 9.82 18.67
C THR A 152 20.38 10.03 17.16
N PRO A 153 20.76 11.25 16.67
CA PRO A 153 20.97 11.49 15.26
C PRO A 153 21.98 10.53 14.61
N GLU A 154 23.02 10.15 15.34
CA GLU A 154 24.05 9.22 14.87
C GLU A 154 23.48 7.78 14.70
N GLN A 155 22.65 7.35 15.63
CA GLN A 155 21.95 6.06 15.56
C GLN A 155 20.94 6.04 14.40
N GLU A 156 20.19 7.13 14.18
CA GLU A 156 19.26 7.25 13.06
C GLU A 156 19.99 7.18 11.72
N ALA A 157 21.13 7.87 11.61
CA ALA A 157 21.98 7.85 10.41
C ALA A 157 22.53 6.44 10.13
N GLU A 158 22.97 5.71 11.16
CA GLU A 158 23.49 4.36 11.02
C GLU A 158 22.39 3.36 10.63
N ILE A 159 21.19 3.47 11.21
CA ILE A 159 20.04 2.65 10.82
C ILE A 159 19.66 2.93 9.36
N SER A 160 19.63 4.19 8.96
CA SER A 160 19.32 4.57 7.59
C SER A 160 20.36 4.06 6.59
N ARG A 161 21.65 4.15 6.94
CA ARG A 161 22.75 3.61 6.14
C ARG A 161 22.66 2.10 5.94
N THR A 162 22.32 1.35 6.99
CA THR A 162 22.17 -0.11 6.91
C THR A 162 20.91 -0.49 6.16
N ALA A 163 19.83 0.28 6.30
CA ALA A 163 18.58 0.08 5.57
C ALA A 163 18.74 0.27 4.05
N GLN A 164 19.66 1.13 3.62
CA GLN A 164 19.98 1.36 2.19
C GLN A 164 20.56 0.10 1.51
N ALA A 165 21.09 -0.85 2.27
CA ALA A 165 21.70 -2.08 1.75
C ALA A 165 20.68 -3.23 1.61
N ILE A 166 19.42 -3.03 2.04
CA ILE A 166 18.34 -4.02 1.91
C ILE A 166 17.67 -3.90 0.54
#